data_d33e4d6e3690354575e09bf83b6faca0
#
_entry.id   d33e4d6e3690354575e09bf83b6faca0
#
_cell.length_a   1.000
_cell.length_b   1.000
_cell.length_c   1.000
_cell.angle_alpha   90.00
_cell.angle_beta   90.00
_cell.angle_gamma   90.00
#
_symmetry.space_group_name_H-M   'P 1'
#
loop_
_entity.id
_entity.type
_entity.pdbx_description
1 polymer ?
#
loop_
_entity_poly.entity_id
_entity_poly.type
_entity_poly.pdbx_seq_one_letter_code
_entity_poly.pdbx_strand_id
1 'polypeptide(L)'
;MSSNNCYDVTTWPVGNPSEDVGEVINSIIADIKDRQTVTDANNGGKPGAVIYIPPGDYHLRTQVVIDVSFLRIQGSGHGFTSSSIRFNVPEDEWPDLHELWPGGSRILVDIPLGGDGEESKGAAFYVERSGSPRISSVEFSNFCIDGLHFNSDGSGMHPENTYVNGKTGIYVANANDSFRVTGMGFVYLENALTIYKADALSVHDNFIAECGSCIELRGWGQASKITDNLVGAGFKGHSIYAENHGGLLITANNVFPRGASSVHLDGVTRSSVTNNRLHSFYPGMLILAANSSENLVATNHFLRDHEPWTPFLGVDNGLNDLYGLLCVSGSNNSVVGNHFSEIIDSQSIRPKGATPVIIRLMAGVGNFVSNNHVVAMDVHSKSSDSCFSAQVDALLTTEASDGLAVTAVMVDSESARNTILDSGSDAQVIADRAVNAFRATPTVGF
;
A
#
# COMPACT_ATOMS: atom_id res chain seq x y z
N MET A 1 28.17 32.84 12.94
CA MET A 1 27.88 31.41 12.99
C MET A 1 26.93 31.11 11.85
N SER A 2 27.36 30.33 10.88
CA SER A 2 26.47 29.96 9.76
C SER A 2 25.34 29.11 10.37
N SER A 3 24.11 29.54 10.22
CA SER A 3 22.93 28.75 10.58
C SER A 3 22.81 27.58 9.61
N ASN A 4 23.55 26.51 9.87
CA ASN A 4 23.32 25.27 9.17
C ASN A 4 22.01 24.71 9.70
N ASN A 5 20.93 24.86 8.94
CA ASN A 5 19.65 24.21 9.22
C ASN A 5 19.67 22.71 8.83
N CYS A 6 20.87 22.10 8.83
CA CYS A 6 21.07 20.69 8.59
C CYS A 6 21.77 20.08 9.81
N TYR A 7 21.11 19.11 10.42
CA TYR A 7 21.51 18.43 11.64
C TYR A 7 21.85 16.98 11.31
N ASP A 8 23.10 16.59 11.53
CA ASP A 8 23.53 15.20 11.39
C ASP A 8 23.43 14.50 12.75
N VAL A 9 22.63 13.42 12.80
CA VAL A 9 22.37 12.70 14.06
C VAL A 9 23.65 12.12 14.69
N THR A 10 24.68 11.82 13.90
CA THR A 10 25.94 11.24 14.40
C THR A 10 26.90 12.27 14.96
N THR A 11 26.74 13.54 14.63
CA THR A 11 27.58 14.64 15.11
C THR A 11 26.87 15.53 16.12
N TRP A 12 25.60 15.25 16.40
CA TRP A 12 24.84 15.98 17.40
C TRP A 12 25.37 15.71 18.82
N PRO A 13 25.56 16.76 19.65
CA PRO A 13 26.25 16.59 20.93
C PRO A 13 25.39 15.99 22.04
N VAL A 14 24.11 15.74 21.81
CA VAL A 14 23.17 15.23 22.83
C VAL A 14 22.71 13.84 22.44
N GLY A 15 22.89 12.88 23.34
CA GLY A 15 22.50 11.49 23.14
C GLY A 15 23.54 10.66 22.35
N ASN A 16 23.23 9.38 22.17
CA ASN A 16 24.02 8.45 21.37
C ASN A 16 23.12 7.79 20.31
N PRO A 17 23.29 8.13 19.03
CA PRO A 17 22.40 7.62 17.97
C PRO A 17 22.50 6.11 17.78
N SER A 18 23.60 5.47 18.20
CA SER A 18 23.73 4.01 18.15
C SER A 18 22.92 3.31 19.25
N GLU A 19 22.64 4.00 20.36
CA GLU A 19 21.84 3.47 21.46
C GLU A 19 20.37 3.81 21.32
N ASP A 20 20.06 5.09 21.05
CA ASP A 20 18.70 5.57 20.84
C ASP A 20 18.68 6.82 19.94
N VAL A 21 18.47 6.60 18.65
CA VAL A 21 18.35 7.72 17.70
C VAL A 21 17.11 8.56 17.94
N GLY A 22 16.07 8.02 18.57
CA GLY A 22 14.84 8.75 18.89
C GLY A 22 15.09 9.89 19.88
N GLU A 23 15.89 9.66 20.93
CA GLU A 23 16.31 10.73 21.86
C GLU A 23 17.11 11.82 21.13
N VAL A 24 18.03 11.43 20.26
CA VAL A 24 18.85 12.37 19.47
C VAL A 24 17.95 13.24 18.58
N ILE A 25 17.05 12.63 17.82
CA ILE A 25 16.14 13.38 16.93
C ILE A 25 15.23 14.30 17.72
N ASN A 26 14.67 13.85 18.84
CA ASN A 26 13.84 14.71 19.69
C ASN A 26 14.61 15.90 20.25
N SER A 27 15.87 15.73 20.63
CA SER A 27 16.71 16.84 21.10
C SER A 27 17.04 17.85 19.98
N ILE A 28 17.24 17.36 18.75
CA ILE A 28 17.37 18.23 17.57
C ILE A 28 16.08 19.00 17.30
N ILE A 29 14.91 18.35 17.38
CA ILE A 29 13.61 19.02 17.21
C ILE A 29 13.42 20.14 18.26
N ALA A 30 13.84 19.89 19.50
CA ALA A 30 13.79 20.93 20.55
C ALA A 30 14.69 22.13 20.18
N ASP A 31 15.92 21.89 19.72
CA ASP A 31 16.83 22.96 19.26
C ASP A 31 16.27 23.73 18.07
N ILE A 32 15.66 23.03 17.10
CA ILE A 32 14.99 23.66 15.95
C ILE A 32 13.89 24.60 16.43
N LYS A 33 13.07 24.18 17.39
CA LYS A 33 11.98 24.99 17.95
C LYS A 33 12.53 26.24 18.66
N ASP A 34 13.58 26.10 19.44
CA ASP A 34 14.20 27.23 20.13
C ASP A 34 14.83 28.24 19.18
N ARG A 35 15.34 27.80 18.04
CA ARG A 35 15.94 28.67 17.01
C ARG A 35 14.94 29.31 16.06
N GLN A 36 13.82 28.68 15.80
CA GLN A 36 12.74 29.23 14.95
C GLN A 36 11.91 30.28 15.72
N THR A 37 12.57 31.31 16.21
CA THR A 37 11.92 32.40 16.95
C THR A 37 11.45 33.51 16.01
N VAL A 38 10.55 34.36 16.49
CA VAL A 38 10.12 35.57 15.79
C VAL A 38 11.32 36.49 15.47
N THR A 39 12.36 36.47 16.31
CA THR A 39 13.57 37.24 16.11
C THR A 39 14.36 36.80 14.90
N ASP A 40 14.49 35.48 14.70
CA ASP A 40 15.18 34.92 13.53
C ASP A 40 14.44 35.24 12.23
N ALA A 41 13.13 35.15 12.24
CA ALA A 41 12.29 35.52 11.09
C ALA A 41 12.46 36.99 10.73
N ASN A 42 12.52 37.90 11.71
CA ASN A 42 12.75 39.31 11.51
C ASN A 42 14.16 39.65 11.00
N ASN A 43 15.13 38.79 11.28
CA ASN A 43 16.50 38.93 10.79
C ASN A 43 16.75 38.25 9.44
N GLY A 44 15.70 37.89 8.71
CA GLY A 44 15.77 37.25 7.40
C GLY A 44 15.95 35.74 7.45
N GLY A 45 15.85 35.13 8.63
CA GLY A 45 15.79 33.68 8.79
C GLY A 45 14.53 33.11 8.15
N LYS A 46 14.63 31.92 7.57
CA LYS A 46 13.48 31.19 7.04
C LYS A 46 13.25 29.94 7.87
N PRO A 47 12.00 29.60 8.19
CA PRO A 47 11.71 28.33 8.84
C PRO A 47 12.13 27.16 7.92
N GLY A 48 12.53 26.07 8.53
CA GLY A 48 12.89 24.85 7.84
C GLY A 48 14.19 24.26 8.35
N ALA A 49 14.21 22.96 8.44
CA ALA A 49 15.40 22.22 8.87
C ALA A 49 15.45 20.85 8.21
N VAL A 50 16.64 20.30 8.11
CA VAL A 50 16.90 18.92 7.69
C VAL A 50 17.57 18.17 8.84
N ILE A 51 17.00 17.05 9.23
CA ILE A 51 17.68 16.07 10.09
C ILE A 51 18.20 14.98 9.17
N TYR A 52 19.50 14.84 9.14
CA TYR A 52 20.19 13.88 8.29
C TYR A 52 20.60 12.64 9.09
N ILE A 53 20.28 11.48 8.57
CA ILE A 53 20.62 10.17 9.10
C ILE A 53 21.65 9.54 8.15
N PRO A 54 22.94 9.52 8.48
CA PRO A 54 23.97 8.87 7.66
C PRO A 54 23.72 7.36 7.46
N PRO A 55 24.47 6.71 6.54
CA PRO A 55 24.42 5.25 6.42
C PRO A 55 24.75 4.57 7.75
N GLY A 56 23.96 3.56 8.11
CA GLY A 56 24.12 2.79 9.34
C GLY A 56 22.81 2.30 9.92
N ASP A 57 22.92 1.47 10.94
CA ASP A 57 21.81 0.92 11.71
C ASP A 57 21.66 1.68 13.02
N TYR A 58 20.48 2.21 13.27
CA TYR A 58 20.17 3.04 14.42
C TYR A 58 18.98 2.48 15.19
N HIS A 59 19.20 2.13 16.46
CA HIS A 59 18.09 1.73 17.33
C HIS A 59 17.22 2.93 17.69
N LEU A 60 15.91 2.76 17.55
CA LEU A 60 14.91 3.72 17.99
C LEU A 60 14.13 3.12 19.16
N ARG A 61 14.41 3.57 20.36
CA ARG A 61 13.77 3.12 21.61
C ARG A 61 12.83 4.16 22.18
N THR A 62 13.05 5.42 21.82
CA THR A 62 12.19 6.54 22.16
C THR A 62 11.42 7.00 20.92
N GLN A 63 10.10 7.08 21.02
CA GLN A 63 9.26 7.61 19.96
C GLN A 63 9.71 9.03 19.58
N VAL A 64 9.88 9.26 18.28
CA VAL A 64 10.13 10.62 17.78
C VAL A 64 8.81 11.37 17.67
N VAL A 65 8.71 12.51 18.35
CA VAL A 65 7.54 13.38 18.32
C VAL A 65 7.83 14.61 17.46
N ILE A 66 7.09 14.75 16.37
CA ILE A 66 7.24 15.87 15.42
C ILE A 66 6.05 16.81 15.56
N ASP A 67 6.30 17.99 16.10
CA ASP A 67 5.32 19.05 16.29
C ASP A 67 5.74 20.38 15.64
N VAL A 68 6.73 20.32 14.74
CA VAL A 68 7.28 21.46 14.01
C VAL A 68 7.07 21.31 12.51
N SER A 69 6.69 22.40 11.84
CA SER A 69 6.52 22.45 10.39
C SER A 69 7.84 22.65 9.64
N PHE A 70 7.84 22.34 8.34
CA PHE A 70 8.97 22.53 7.43
C PHE A 70 10.20 21.71 7.82
N LEU A 71 9.96 20.54 8.39
CA LEU A 71 11.00 19.59 8.79
C LEU A 71 11.14 18.51 7.71
N ARG A 72 12.37 18.24 7.32
CA ARG A 72 12.72 17.09 6.51
C ARG A 72 13.60 16.14 7.32
N ILE A 73 13.21 14.88 7.43
CA ILE A 73 14.06 13.79 7.93
C ILE A 73 14.52 13.00 6.71
N GLN A 74 15.83 12.92 6.52
CA GLN A 74 16.44 12.38 5.33
C GLN A 74 17.57 11.41 5.66
N GLY A 75 17.55 10.24 5.02
CA GLY A 75 18.66 9.28 5.03
C GLY A 75 19.48 9.29 3.74
N SER A 76 20.36 8.30 3.61
CA SER A 76 21.27 8.07 2.48
C SER A 76 20.82 6.97 1.51
N GLY A 77 19.57 6.56 1.58
CA GLY A 77 18.98 5.45 0.86
C GLY A 77 18.30 4.49 1.81
N HIS A 78 17.24 3.85 1.36
CA HIS A 78 16.46 2.99 2.26
C HIS A 78 17.14 1.64 2.56
N GLY A 79 18.16 1.23 1.81
CA GLY A 79 18.92 0.01 2.07
C GLY A 79 18.08 -1.26 2.23
N PHE A 80 16.83 -1.22 1.77
CA PHE A 80 15.91 -2.33 1.91
C PHE A 80 16.30 -3.48 1.00
N THR A 81 16.68 -4.59 1.60
CA THR A 81 16.83 -5.84 0.85
C THR A 81 15.50 -6.56 0.85
N SER A 82 14.93 -6.75 -0.33
CA SER A 82 13.70 -7.53 -0.46
C SER A 82 13.90 -8.93 0.12
N SER A 83 12.82 -9.56 0.56
CA SER A 83 12.87 -10.94 1.04
C SER A 83 13.49 -11.89 0.02
N SER A 84 13.31 -11.65 -1.26
CA SER A 84 13.91 -12.43 -2.33
C SER A 84 15.44 -12.35 -2.37
N ILE A 85 16.03 -11.19 -2.07
CA ILE A 85 17.50 -11.06 -2.02
C ILE A 85 18.05 -11.78 -0.78
N ARG A 86 17.40 -11.66 0.37
CA ARG A 86 17.79 -12.36 1.60
C ARG A 86 17.83 -13.88 1.42
N PHE A 87 16.98 -14.44 0.56
CA PHE A 87 16.93 -15.88 0.30
C PHE A 87 17.84 -16.32 -0.84
N ASN A 88 18.25 -15.43 -1.71
CA ASN A 88 19.06 -15.76 -2.89
C ASN A 88 20.57 -15.66 -2.66
N VAL A 89 20.98 -14.92 -1.63
CA VAL A 89 22.39 -14.82 -1.24
C VAL A 89 22.52 -15.21 0.21
N PRO A 90 23.04 -16.40 0.53
CA PRO A 90 23.29 -16.83 1.89
C PRO A 90 24.14 -15.83 2.67
N GLU A 91 23.85 -15.65 3.94
CA GLU A 91 24.51 -14.65 4.79
C GLU A 91 26.01 -14.87 4.91
N ASP A 92 26.44 -16.11 4.87
CA ASP A 92 27.86 -16.51 4.88
C ASP A 92 28.63 -16.17 3.60
N GLU A 93 27.91 -15.91 2.50
CA GLU A 93 28.49 -15.44 1.23
C GLU A 93 28.61 -13.93 1.12
N TRP A 94 27.96 -13.14 2.00
CA TRP A 94 27.97 -11.69 1.96
C TRP A 94 29.38 -11.06 2.03
N PRO A 95 30.32 -11.58 2.85
CA PRO A 95 31.68 -11.04 2.87
C PRO A 95 32.40 -11.10 1.52
N ASP A 96 32.09 -12.07 0.69
CA ASP A 96 32.72 -12.23 -0.63
C ASP A 96 32.22 -11.20 -1.65
N LEU A 97 31.10 -10.54 -1.39
CA LEU A 97 30.56 -9.48 -2.24
C LEU A 97 31.33 -8.16 -2.07
N HIS A 98 32.18 -8.05 -1.06
CA HIS A 98 32.85 -6.79 -0.69
C HIS A 98 31.88 -5.62 -0.44
N GLU A 99 30.67 -5.94 -0.05
CA GLU A 99 29.58 -5.01 0.24
C GLU A 99 29.04 -5.25 1.66
N LEU A 100 28.51 -4.21 2.29
CA LEU A 100 27.80 -4.34 3.55
C LEU A 100 26.30 -4.43 3.30
N TRP A 101 25.71 -5.53 3.70
CA TRP A 101 24.29 -5.81 3.54
C TRP A 101 23.59 -5.96 4.90
N PRO A 102 22.39 -5.37 5.08
CA PRO A 102 21.80 -4.32 4.25
C PRO A 102 22.56 -2.99 4.41
N GLY A 103 22.51 -2.14 3.37
CA GLY A 103 23.14 -0.82 3.36
C GLY A 103 22.17 0.32 3.66
N GLY A 104 22.60 1.55 3.39
CA GLY A 104 21.80 2.76 3.56
C GLY A 104 21.57 3.17 5.01
N SER A 105 20.56 3.99 5.24
CA SER A 105 20.18 4.48 6.58
C SER A 105 18.99 3.68 7.08
N ARG A 106 19.14 2.95 8.19
CA ARG A 106 18.10 2.08 8.71
C ARG A 106 17.79 2.38 10.17
N ILE A 107 16.52 2.60 10.45
CA ILE A 107 15.98 2.80 11.81
C ILE A 107 15.37 1.48 12.27
N LEU A 108 15.97 0.90 13.30
CA LEU A 108 15.54 -0.33 13.94
C LEU A 108 14.54 0.00 15.05
N VAL A 109 13.28 -0.28 14.85
CA VAL A 109 12.21 0.08 15.80
C VAL A 109 12.21 -0.88 16.98
N ASP A 110 12.80 -0.45 18.08
CA ASP A 110 12.98 -1.20 19.32
C ASP A 110 12.24 -0.51 20.49
N ILE A 111 11.14 0.17 20.18
CA ILE A 111 10.27 0.78 21.20
C ILE A 111 9.46 -0.30 21.91
N PRO A 112 9.16 -0.12 23.20
CA PRO A 112 8.23 -0.98 23.91
C PRO A 112 6.87 -0.95 23.21
N LEU A 113 6.27 -2.11 23.06
CA LEU A 113 4.95 -2.24 22.43
C LEU A 113 3.94 -1.31 23.11
N GLY A 114 3.19 -0.56 22.32
CA GLY A 114 1.97 0.09 22.77
C GLY A 114 1.00 -0.98 23.26
N GLY A 115 0.25 -0.71 24.32
CA GLY A 115 -0.82 -1.61 24.76
C GLY A 115 -1.86 -1.80 23.65
N ASP A 116 -2.65 -2.86 23.73
CA ASP A 116 -3.63 -3.27 22.74
C ASP A 116 -4.39 -2.08 22.12
N GLY A 117 -4.24 -1.90 20.82
CA GLY A 117 -5.04 -0.98 20.02
C GLY A 117 -4.57 0.46 19.90
N GLU A 118 -3.41 0.85 20.43
CA GLU A 118 -2.91 2.22 20.30
C GLU A 118 -1.76 2.33 19.28
N GLU A 119 -2.10 2.34 18.00
CA GLU A 119 -1.15 2.51 16.88
C GLU A 119 -0.21 3.70 17.07
N SER A 120 -0.70 4.79 17.63
CA SER A 120 0.09 6.00 17.89
C SER A 120 1.20 5.79 18.91
N LYS A 121 1.00 4.94 19.90
CA LYS A 121 2.02 4.63 20.92
C LYS A 121 3.11 3.71 20.39
N GLY A 122 2.80 2.87 19.43
CA GLY A 122 3.74 2.01 18.75
C GLY A 122 4.48 2.69 17.59
N ALA A 123 4.22 3.97 17.33
CA ALA A 123 4.81 4.67 16.20
C ALA A 123 6.27 5.04 16.45
N ALA A 124 7.13 4.74 15.48
CA ALA A 124 8.51 5.23 15.47
C ALA A 124 8.54 6.75 15.33
N PHE A 125 7.75 7.27 14.40
CA PHE A 125 7.56 8.71 14.19
C PHE A 125 6.08 9.07 14.40
N TYR A 126 5.82 9.85 15.41
CA TYR A 126 4.51 10.38 15.76
C TYR A 126 4.45 11.86 15.40
N VAL A 127 3.55 12.21 14.48
CA VAL A 127 3.43 13.58 13.97
C VAL A 127 2.11 14.19 14.43
N GLU A 128 2.17 15.13 15.34
CA GLU A 128 1.01 15.87 15.80
C GLU A 128 1.40 17.25 16.32
N ARG A 129 0.57 18.22 16.05
CA ARG A 129 0.55 19.50 16.75
C ARG A 129 -0.87 19.88 17.07
N SER A 130 -1.18 20.02 18.36
CA SER A 130 -2.46 20.51 18.79
C SER A 130 -2.61 22.01 18.53
N GLY A 131 -3.78 22.43 18.07
CA GLY A 131 -4.11 23.83 17.89
C GLY A 131 -3.76 24.43 16.52
N SER A 132 -3.64 25.75 16.50
CA SER A 132 -3.37 26.54 15.30
C SER A 132 -2.05 27.31 15.47
N PRO A 133 -1.23 27.47 14.43
CA PRO A 133 -1.41 27.00 13.06
C PRO A 133 -1.20 25.47 12.96
N ARG A 134 -1.82 24.87 11.93
CA ARG A 134 -1.63 23.45 11.61
C ARG A 134 -0.17 23.14 11.29
N ILE A 135 0.24 21.90 11.51
CA ILE A 135 1.55 21.42 11.05
C ILE A 135 1.54 21.29 9.53
N SER A 136 2.64 21.63 8.88
CA SER A 136 2.72 21.63 7.42
C SER A 136 4.12 21.24 6.93
N SER A 137 4.19 20.72 5.72
CA SER A 137 5.43 20.48 4.99
C SER A 137 6.46 19.64 5.76
N VAL A 138 6.00 18.54 6.37
CA VAL A 138 6.91 17.52 6.93
C VAL A 138 7.20 16.50 5.84
N GLU A 139 8.47 16.16 5.70
CA GLU A 139 8.95 15.21 4.69
C GLU A 139 9.83 14.13 5.32
N PHE A 140 9.56 12.88 4.93
CA PHE A 140 10.40 11.71 5.23
C PHE A 140 10.99 11.20 3.92
N SER A 141 12.30 11.00 3.88
CA SER A 141 12.93 10.58 2.62
C SER A 141 14.18 9.73 2.79
N ASN A 142 14.31 8.73 1.93
CA ASN A 142 15.54 7.97 1.69
C ASN A 142 16.13 7.24 2.90
N PHE A 143 15.31 6.61 3.76
CA PHE A 143 15.77 5.70 4.81
C PHE A 143 14.77 4.56 5.01
N CYS A 144 15.19 3.52 5.72
CA CYS A 144 14.36 2.38 6.07
C CYS A 144 13.86 2.49 7.51
N ILE A 145 12.61 2.12 7.74
CA ILE A 145 12.04 1.84 9.06
C ILE A 145 11.78 0.35 9.14
N ASP A 146 12.52 -0.32 10.01
CA ASP A 146 12.52 -1.77 10.19
C ASP A 146 11.93 -2.13 11.56
N GLY A 147 10.80 -2.82 11.57
CA GLY A 147 10.15 -3.32 12.79
C GLY A 147 10.86 -4.53 13.40
N LEU A 148 11.96 -4.98 12.84
CA LEU A 148 12.82 -6.08 13.22
C LEU A 148 12.22 -7.46 12.91
N HIS A 149 11.09 -7.79 13.46
CA HIS A 149 10.37 -9.04 13.24
C HIS A 149 8.96 -8.95 13.82
N PHE A 150 8.11 -9.85 13.39
CA PHE A 150 6.79 -10.03 14.01
C PHE A 150 6.89 -10.96 15.22
N ASN A 151 5.88 -10.89 16.10
CA ASN A 151 5.75 -11.78 17.24
C ASN A 151 5.38 -13.22 16.80
N SER A 152 6.07 -13.78 15.83
CA SER A 152 5.87 -15.18 15.48
C SER A 152 6.77 -16.04 16.35
N ASP A 153 6.23 -17.13 16.84
CA ASP A 153 6.99 -18.18 17.53
C ASP A 153 7.91 -18.98 16.59
N GLY A 154 8.24 -18.41 15.42
CA GLY A 154 9.04 -19.06 14.38
C GLY A 154 8.32 -20.21 13.66
N SER A 155 7.21 -20.69 14.17
CA SER A 155 6.36 -21.66 13.47
C SER A 155 5.53 -21.01 12.35
N GLY A 156 5.55 -19.72 12.29
CA GLY A 156 5.32 -18.81 11.17
C GLY A 156 4.01 -18.94 10.40
N MET A 157 3.14 -19.84 10.79
CA MET A 157 2.09 -20.30 9.89
C MET A 157 0.68 -19.89 10.30
N HIS A 158 0.54 -19.11 11.37
CA HIS A 158 -0.76 -18.55 11.70
C HIS A 158 -0.88 -17.12 11.16
N PRO A 159 -1.62 -16.93 10.09
CA PRO A 159 -1.78 -15.64 9.43
C PRO A 159 -2.30 -14.56 10.36
N GLU A 160 -3.11 -14.94 11.33
CA GLU A 160 -3.67 -14.02 12.30
C GLU A 160 -2.61 -13.35 13.20
N ASN A 161 -1.47 -13.99 13.40
CA ASN A 161 -0.40 -13.51 14.27
C ASN A 161 0.88 -13.10 13.52
N THR A 162 0.97 -13.42 12.24
CA THR A 162 2.21 -13.29 11.46
C THR A 162 2.64 -11.84 11.22
N TYR A 163 1.70 -10.90 11.25
CA TYR A 163 1.94 -9.48 10.94
C TYR A 163 1.55 -8.56 12.09
N VAL A 164 1.63 -9.04 13.31
CA VAL A 164 1.29 -8.29 14.52
C VAL A 164 2.52 -8.14 15.40
N ASN A 165 2.93 -6.91 15.66
CA ASN A 165 4.01 -6.59 16.58
C ASN A 165 3.79 -5.24 17.30
N GLY A 166 2.64 -4.61 17.14
CA GLY A 166 2.30 -3.34 17.77
C GLY A 166 3.11 -2.14 17.27
N LYS A 167 3.88 -2.28 16.18
CA LYS A 167 4.78 -1.24 15.69
C LYS A 167 4.18 -0.53 14.48
N THR A 168 4.21 0.79 14.53
CA THR A 168 3.83 1.66 13.41
C THR A 168 5.06 2.45 12.95
N GLY A 169 5.30 2.51 11.65
CA GLY A 169 6.43 3.27 11.12
C GLY A 169 6.22 4.77 11.29
N ILE A 170 5.28 5.34 10.56
CA ILE A 170 4.92 6.75 10.65
C ILE A 170 3.43 6.88 10.94
N TYR A 171 3.10 7.53 12.03
CA TYR A 171 1.74 7.88 12.41
C TYR A 171 1.55 9.39 12.37
N VAL A 172 0.64 9.87 11.55
CA VAL A 172 0.31 11.29 11.43
C VAL A 172 -1.11 11.51 11.89
N ALA A 173 -1.29 12.11 13.07
CA ALA A 173 -2.61 12.36 13.64
C ALA A 173 -3.43 13.39 12.87
N ASN A 174 -2.75 14.29 12.15
CA ASN A 174 -3.39 15.34 11.36
C ASN A 174 -2.43 15.84 10.27
N ALA A 175 -2.50 15.22 9.09
CA ALA A 175 -1.66 15.56 7.95
C ALA A 175 -2.24 16.72 7.14
N ASN A 176 -2.16 17.90 7.68
CA ASN A 176 -2.57 19.08 6.96
C ASN A 176 -1.43 19.56 6.08
N ASP A 177 -1.68 19.71 4.81
CA ASP A 177 -0.85 20.42 3.86
C ASP A 177 0.58 19.87 3.60
N SER A 178 0.77 19.37 2.40
CA SER A 178 2.11 19.15 1.80
C SER A 178 3.01 18.16 2.55
N PHE A 179 2.45 17.15 3.20
CA PHE A 179 3.25 16.03 3.73
C PHE A 179 3.81 15.20 2.58
N ARG A 180 5.04 14.70 2.78
CA ARG A 180 5.70 13.84 1.78
C ARG A 180 6.38 12.67 2.43
N VAL A 181 6.22 11.49 1.79
CA VAL A 181 6.93 10.25 2.10
C VAL A 181 7.49 9.73 0.79
N THR A 182 8.81 9.78 0.62
CA THR A 182 9.45 9.49 -0.66
C THR A 182 10.75 8.72 -0.53
N GLY A 183 10.97 7.72 -1.37
CA GLY A 183 12.20 6.93 -1.38
C GLY A 183 12.44 6.16 -0.08
N MET A 184 11.39 5.86 0.67
CA MET A 184 11.44 5.17 1.95
C MET A 184 11.37 3.66 1.78
N GLY A 185 11.99 2.93 2.71
CA GLY A 185 11.77 1.52 2.92
C GLY A 185 10.98 1.26 4.20
N PHE A 186 10.01 0.34 4.18
CA PHE A 186 9.28 -0.11 5.37
C PHE A 186 9.21 -1.62 5.37
N VAL A 187 9.59 -2.22 6.49
CA VAL A 187 9.59 -3.67 6.64
C VAL A 187 9.27 -4.10 8.08
N TYR A 188 8.59 -5.21 8.23
CA TYR A 188 8.24 -5.83 9.52
C TYR A 188 7.51 -4.92 10.50
N LEU A 189 6.65 -4.06 9.99
CA LEU A 189 5.78 -3.19 10.78
C LEU A 189 4.34 -3.71 10.71
N GLU A 190 3.62 -3.67 11.80
CA GLU A 190 2.18 -3.93 11.78
C GLU A 190 1.46 -2.89 10.91
N ASN A 191 1.83 -1.61 11.06
CA ASN A 191 1.35 -0.53 10.22
C ASN A 191 2.55 0.28 9.69
N ALA A 192 2.74 0.35 8.37
CA ALA A 192 3.85 1.13 7.83
C ALA A 192 3.57 2.64 7.87
N LEU A 193 2.43 3.06 7.30
CA LEU A 193 1.98 4.44 7.26
C LEU A 193 0.52 4.53 7.68
N THR A 194 0.22 5.21 8.78
CA THR A 194 -1.15 5.57 9.20
C THR A 194 -1.28 7.08 9.24
N ILE A 195 -2.06 7.65 8.32
CA ILE A 195 -2.13 9.09 8.10
C ILE A 195 -3.57 9.57 8.17
N TYR A 196 -3.86 10.41 9.16
CA TYR A 196 -5.19 11.00 9.32
C TYR A 196 -5.28 12.39 8.68
N LYS A 197 -6.43 12.67 8.09
CA LYS A 197 -6.82 13.98 7.56
C LYS A 197 -5.82 14.55 6.55
N ALA A 198 -5.39 13.71 5.61
CA ALA A 198 -4.42 14.09 4.60
C ALA A 198 -4.98 15.12 3.62
N ASP A 199 -4.29 16.26 3.48
CA ASP A 199 -4.57 17.27 2.47
C ASP A 199 -3.30 17.53 1.67
N ALA A 200 -3.37 17.37 0.36
CA ALA A 200 -2.24 17.51 -0.56
C ALA A 200 -1.00 16.62 -0.20
N LEU A 201 -1.24 15.46 0.39
CA LEU A 201 -0.21 14.47 0.71
C LEU A 201 0.41 13.88 -0.57
N SER A 202 1.70 13.59 -0.53
CA SER A 202 2.38 12.83 -1.57
C SER A 202 3.15 11.65 -0.97
N VAL A 203 2.73 10.43 -1.32
CA VAL A 203 3.42 9.17 -0.99
C VAL A 203 3.90 8.56 -2.30
N HIS A 204 5.23 8.60 -2.55
CA HIS A 204 5.73 8.13 -3.84
C HIS A 204 7.13 7.54 -3.75
N ASP A 205 7.42 6.63 -4.68
CA ASP A 205 8.73 6.00 -4.84
C ASP A 205 9.20 5.26 -3.57
N ASN A 206 8.25 4.61 -2.86
CA ASN A 206 8.55 3.87 -1.65
C ASN A 206 8.53 2.37 -1.91
N PHE A 207 9.31 1.64 -1.13
CA PHE A 207 9.31 0.19 -1.05
C PHE A 207 8.72 -0.24 0.29
N ILE A 208 7.49 -0.76 0.29
CA ILE A 208 6.79 -1.20 1.49
C ILE A 208 6.45 -2.67 1.35
N ALA A 209 7.09 -3.52 2.12
CA ALA A 209 6.84 -4.95 2.06
C ALA A 209 6.93 -5.62 3.44
N GLU A 210 6.37 -6.80 3.55
CA GLU A 210 6.34 -7.55 4.81
C GLU A 210 5.77 -6.72 5.99
N CYS A 211 4.75 -5.89 5.71
CA CYS A 211 4.02 -5.12 6.73
C CYS A 211 2.59 -5.63 6.84
N GLY A 212 1.96 -5.49 7.99
CA GLY A 212 0.56 -5.84 8.20
C GLY A 212 -0.36 -4.98 7.33
N SER A 213 -0.31 -3.67 7.50
CA SER A 213 -0.91 -2.65 6.63
C SER A 213 0.18 -1.76 6.05
N CYS A 214 0.01 -1.28 4.81
CA CYS A 214 1.04 -0.48 4.18
C CYS A 214 0.72 1.02 4.18
N ILE A 215 -0.24 1.47 3.38
CA ILE A 215 -0.58 2.89 3.29
C ILE A 215 -2.05 3.05 3.68
N GLU A 216 -2.31 3.70 4.79
CA GLU A 216 -3.65 3.95 5.29
C GLU A 216 -3.91 5.45 5.42
N LEU A 217 -4.86 5.96 4.61
CA LEU A 217 -5.37 7.32 4.70
C LEU A 217 -6.71 7.29 5.42
N ARG A 218 -6.71 7.78 6.64
CA ARG A 218 -7.85 7.69 7.54
C ARG A 218 -8.50 9.06 7.82
N GLY A 219 -9.78 9.02 8.12
CA GLY A 219 -10.59 10.22 8.31
C GLY A 219 -10.77 11.00 7.01
N TRP A 220 -11.26 12.23 7.12
CA TRP A 220 -11.50 13.07 5.97
C TRP A 220 -10.17 13.57 5.35
N GLY A 221 -10.06 13.49 4.03
CA GLY A 221 -8.88 13.96 3.29
C GLY A 221 -9.22 14.44 1.89
N GLN A 222 -8.25 15.09 1.24
CA GLN A 222 -8.43 15.54 -0.15
C GLN A 222 -7.10 15.71 -0.91
N ALA A 223 -7.22 15.72 -2.23
CA ALA A 223 -6.18 16.14 -3.19
C ALA A 223 -4.81 15.48 -2.98
N SER A 224 -4.79 14.25 -2.47
CA SER A 224 -3.57 13.50 -2.18
C SER A 224 -3.19 12.56 -3.32
N LYS A 225 -1.96 12.09 -3.31
CA LYS A 225 -1.47 11.13 -4.31
C LYS A 225 -0.63 10.02 -3.70
N ILE A 226 -0.82 8.81 -4.20
CA ILE A 226 -0.05 7.60 -3.92
C ILE A 226 0.44 7.09 -5.27
N THR A 227 1.72 7.27 -5.58
CA THR A 227 2.26 7.02 -6.93
C THR A 227 3.61 6.33 -6.90
N ASP A 228 3.85 5.49 -7.90
CA ASP A 228 5.17 4.89 -8.15
C ASP A 228 5.72 4.06 -6.97
N ASN A 229 4.85 3.48 -6.14
CA ASN A 229 5.27 2.66 -5.01
C ASN A 229 5.26 1.16 -5.36
N LEU A 230 6.16 0.42 -4.71
CA LEU A 230 6.10 -1.02 -4.60
C LEU A 230 5.51 -1.38 -3.23
N VAL A 231 4.33 -1.99 -3.19
CA VAL A 231 3.55 -2.12 -1.95
C VAL A 231 3.02 -3.54 -1.78
N GLY A 232 3.35 -4.16 -0.67
CA GLY A 232 2.87 -5.51 -0.34
C GLY A 232 2.44 -5.66 1.11
N ALA A 233 1.13 -5.67 1.36
CA ALA A 233 0.56 -5.86 2.69
C ALA A 233 0.47 -7.33 3.11
N GLY A 234 0.43 -7.54 4.41
CA GLY A 234 0.14 -8.81 5.05
C GLY A 234 -1.35 -9.14 5.12
N PHE A 235 -1.71 -10.08 5.98
CA PHE A 235 -3.04 -10.68 6.01
C PHE A 235 -4.14 -9.81 6.62
N LYS A 236 -3.81 -8.97 7.59
CA LYS A 236 -4.82 -8.21 8.34
C LYS A 236 -5.14 -6.85 7.76
N GLY A 237 -4.22 -6.31 6.97
CA GLY A 237 -4.34 -4.97 6.45
C GLY A 237 -4.45 -4.91 4.94
N HIS A 238 -4.49 -3.71 4.44
CA HIS A 238 -4.55 -3.41 3.02
C HIS A 238 -3.20 -2.89 2.52
N SER A 239 -2.90 -3.11 1.25
CA SER A 239 -1.76 -2.44 0.64
C SER A 239 -2.00 -0.93 0.56
N ILE A 240 -3.20 -0.53 0.11
CA ILE A 240 -3.65 0.87 0.12
C ILE A 240 -5.08 0.91 0.65
N TYR A 241 -5.28 1.62 1.73
CA TYR A 241 -6.60 1.91 2.28
C TYR A 241 -6.83 3.42 2.31
N ALA A 242 -8.00 3.85 1.89
CA ALA A 242 -8.41 5.25 2.03
C ALA A 242 -9.88 5.33 2.43
N GLU A 243 -10.18 6.20 3.39
CA GLU A 243 -11.56 6.49 3.80
C GLU A 243 -11.87 7.98 3.67
N ASN A 244 -13.11 8.30 3.30
CA ASN A 244 -13.65 9.66 3.26
C ASN A 244 -12.74 10.68 2.54
N HIS A 245 -12.16 10.28 1.41
CA HIS A 245 -11.16 11.07 0.69
C HIS A 245 -11.68 11.57 -0.66
N GLY A 246 -11.46 12.85 -0.97
CA GLY A 246 -11.83 13.45 -2.25
C GLY A 246 -10.62 13.72 -3.15
N GLY A 247 -10.72 13.39 -4.45
CA GLY A 247 -9.68 13.71 -5.42
C GLY A 247 -8.34 13.01 -5.19
N LEU A 248 -8.37 11.76 -4.74
CA LEU A 248 -7.18 10.93 -4.54
C LEU A 248 -6.67 10.37 -5.88
N LEU A 249 -5.37 10.44 -6.10
CA LEU A 249 -4.70 9.81 -7.23
C LEU A 249 -3.90 8.60 -6.76
N ILE A 250 -4.27 7.40 -7.22
CA ILE A 250 -3.54 6.14 -7.01
C ILE A 250 -3.07 5.67 -8.38
N THR A 251 -1.79 5.89 -8.70
CA THR A 251 -1.30 5.61 -10.06
C THR A 251 0.13 5.07 -10.08
N ALA A 252 0.40 4.23 -11.08
CA ALA A 252 1.72 3.65 -11.34
C ALA A 252 2.30 2.82 -10.17
N ASN A 253 1.45 2.31 -9.26
CA ASN A 253 1.93 1.45 -8.18
C ASN A 253 1.99 -0.02 -8.64
N ASN A 254 2.97 -0.75 -8.11
CA ASN A 254 3.02 -2.21 -8.19
C ASN A 254 2.61 -2.77 -6.82
N VAL A 255 1.44 -3.41 -6.76
CA VAL A 255 0.79 -3.82 -5.51
C VAL A 255 0.64 -5.34 -5.49
N PHE A 256 1.11 -5.97 -4.42
CA PHE A 256 1.10 -7.43 -4.27
C PHE A 256 0.77 -7.84 -2.83
N PRO A 257 -0.50 -7.77 -2.42
CA PRO A 257 -0.91 -8.14 -1.07
C PRO A 257 -0.76 -9.64 -0.83
N ARG A 258 -0.70 -10.01 0.43
CA ARG A 258 -0.59 -11.40 0.88
C ARG A 258 -1.85 -11.96 1.52
N GLY A 259 -2.94 -11.21 1.58
CA GLY A 259 -4.17 -11.71 2.19
C GLY A 259 -5.38 -10.81 2.05
N ALA A 260 -5.29 -9.57 2.49
CA ALA A 260 -6.37 -8.60 2.36
C ALA A 260 -6.44 -8.01 0.93
N SER A 261 -7.31 -7.06 0.71
CA SER A 261 -7.41 -6.37 -0.58
C SER A 261 -6.14 -5.57 -0.90
N SER A 262 -5.82 -5.45 -2.17
CA SER A 262 -4.73 -4.59 -2.62
C SER A 262 -5.07 -3.13 -2.37
N VAL A 263 -6.26 -2.71 -2.82
CA VAL A 263 -6.77 -1.33 -2.68
C VAL A 263 -8.20 -1.37 -2.15
N HIS A 264 -8.44 -0.69 -1.05
CA HIS A 264 -9.78 -0.57 -0.48
C HIS A 264 -10.12 0.90 -0.28
N LEU A 265 -11.18 1.36 -0.96
CA LEU A 265 -11.66 2.74 -0.92
C LEU A 265 -13.05 2.78 -0.29
N ASP A 266 -13.17 3.46 0.86
CA ASP A 266 -14.42 3.62 1.59
C ASP A 266 -14.78 5.11 1.72
N GLY A 267 -15.90 5.53 1.14
CA GLY A 267 -16.28 6.93 1.10
C GLY A 267 -15.37 7.81 0.24
N VAL A 268 -14.63 7.23 -0.69
CA VAL A 268 -13.70 7.95 -1.58
C VAL A 268 -14.46 8.44 -2.80
N THR A 269 -14.25 9.72 -3.15
CA THR A 269 -14.99 10.36 -4.23
C THR A 269 -14.10 11.11 -5.22
N ARG A 270 -14.51 11.15 -6.49
CA ARG A 270 -13.84 11.93 -7.56
C ARG A 270 -12.36 11.64 -7.66
N SER A 271 -12.00 10.38 -7.47
CA SER A 271 -10.64 9.89 -7.39
C SER A 271 -10.30 8.99 -8.56
N SER A 272 -9.01 8.78 -8.81
CA SER A 272 -8.55 7.96 -9.92
C SER A 272 -7.61 6.85 -9.44
N VAL A 273 -7.90 5.62 -9.86
CA VAL A 273 -7.04 4.44 -9.69
C VAL A 273 -6.61 4.01 -11.08
N THR A 274 -5.40 4.36 -11.49
CA THR A 274 -4.98 4.21 -12.90
C THR A 274 -3.55 3.71 -13.04
N ASN A 275 -3.31 2.94 -14.10
CA ASN A 275 -1.96 2.46 -14.45
C ASN A 275 -1.26 1.67 -13.32
N ASN A 276 -2.01 1.03 -12.44
CA ASN A 276 -1.42 0.19 -11.41
C ASN A 276 -1.34 -1.26 -11.89
N ARG A 277 -0.34 -1.99 -11.41
CA ARG A 277 -0.33 -3.45 -11.45
C ARG A 277 -0.75 -3.98 -10.08
N LEU A 278 -1.86 -4.69 -10.05
CA LEU A 278 -2.39 -5.34 -8.85
C LEU A 278 -2.24 -6.85 -9.03
N HIS A 279 -1.37 -7.46 -8.22
CA HIS A 279 -1.07 -8.88 -8.31
C HIS A 279 -1.43 -9.58 -6.99
N SER A 280 -2.35 -10.52 -7.02
CA SER A 280 -2.83 -11.23 -5.84
C SER A 280 -3.17 -12.68 -6.18
N PHE A 281 -3.34 -13.50 -5.14
CA PHE A 281 -3.90 -14.87 -5.22
C PHE A 281 -5.38 -14.91 -4.84
N TYR A 282 -5.92 -13.78 -4.43
CA TYR A 282 -7.25 -13.68 -3.83
C TYR A 282 -8.15 -12.74 -4.63
N PRO A 283 -9.48 -12.98 -4.59
CA PRO A 283 -10.45 -11.98 -5.04
C PRO A 283 -10.43 -10.73 -4.15
N GLY A 284 -11.16 -9.69 -4.55
CA GLY A 284 -11.22 -8.44 -3.81
C GLY A 284 -9.97 -7.57 -3.94
N MET A 285 -9.29 -7.61 -5.08
CA MET A 285 -8.06 -6.82 -5.29
C MET A 285 -8.30 -5.32 -5.23
N LEU A 286 -9.42 -4.85 -5.78
CA LEU A 286 -9.88 -3.47 -5.63
C LEU A 286 -11.32 -3.46 -5.16
N ILE A 287 -11.58 -2.75 -4.07
CA ILE A 287 -12.90 -2.60 -3.49
C ILE A 287 -13.28 -1.11 -3.45
N LEU A 288 -14.35 -0.76 -4.14
CA LEU A 288 -15.05 0.53 -3.99
C LEU A 288 -16.26 0.30 -3.08
N ALA A 289 -16.15 0.65 -1.81
CA ALA A 289 -17.18 0.45 -0.81
C ALA A 289 -18.42 1.36 -1.05
N ALA A 290 -19.48 1.13 -0.32
CA ALA A 290 -20.82 1.67 -0.61
C ALA A 290 -20.90 3.21 -0.74
N ASN A 291 -20.09 3.95 0.00
CA ASN A 291 -20.08 5.41 -0.02
C ASN A 291 -19.11 6.01 -1.05
N SER A 292 -18.41 5.18 -1.82
CA SER A 292 -17.46 5.64 -2.84
C SER A 292 -18.17 5.99 -4.15
N SER A 293 -17.91 7.18 -4.68
CA SER A 293 -18.63 7.64 -5.87
C SER A 293 -17.82 8.53 -6.79
N GLU A 294 -18.22 8.55 -8.06
CA GLU A 294 -17.61 9.38 -9.11
C GLU A 294 -16.10 9.08 -9.27
N ASN A 295 -15.67 7.84 -9.04
CA ASN A 295 -14.29 7.43 -9.20
C ASN A 295 -14.03 6.82 -10.58
N LEU A 296 -12.81 6.99 -11.06
CA LEU A 296 -12.31 6.38 -12.29
C LEU A 296 -11.32 5.25 -11.93
N VAL A 297 -11.63 4.03 -12.38
CA VAL A 297 -10.73 2.88 -12.36
C VAL A 297 -10.38 2.55 -13.79
N ALA A 298 -9.16 2.88 -14.22
CA ALA A 298 -8.83 2.73 -15.64
C ALA A 298 -7.39 2.29 -15.88
N THR A 299 -7.18 1.55 -16.94
CA THR A 299 -5.84 1.17 -17.42
C THR A 299 -4.97 0.43 -16.38
N ASN A 300 -5.61 -0.25 -15.43
CA ASN A 300 -4.89 -1.09 -14.48
C ASN A 300 -4.72 -2.51 -15.03
N HIS A 301 -3.68 -3.19 -14.57
CA HIS A 301 -3.52 -4.62 -14.77
C HIS A 301 -3.82 -5.36 -13.46
N PHE A 302 -4.89 -6.13 -13.46
CA PHE A 302 -5.26 -7.05 -12.38
C PHE A 302 -4.78 -8.44 -12.74
N LEU A 303 -3.90 -9.00 -11.94
CA LEU A 303 -3.38 -10.36 -12.14
C LEU A 303 -3.70 -11.19 -10.91
N ARG A 304 -4.57 -12.20 -11.04
CA ARG A 304 -4.70 -13.25 -10.04
C ARG A 304 -3.92 -14.48 -10.49
N ASP A 305 -3.02 -14.92 -9.65
CA ASP A 305 -2.20 -16.11 -9.84
C ASP A 305 -2.79 -17.29 -9.06
N HIS A 306 -2.51 -18.53 -9.49
CA HIS A 306 -3.09 -19.75 -8.91
C HIS A 306 -2.29 -20.27 -7.72
N GLU A 307 -1.00 -20.00 -7.67
CA GLU A 307 -0.12 -20.48 -6.62
C GLU A 307 0.61 -19.37 -5.88
N PRO A 308 0.67 -19.47 -4.55
CA PRO A 308 1.45 -18.55 -3.77
C PRO A 308 2.96 -18.77 -3.96
N TRP A 309 3.70 -17.68 -4.13
CA TRP A 309 5.17 -17.73 -4.32
C TRP A 309 5.93 -18.07 -3.03
N THR A 310 5.25 -18.01 -1.89
CA THR A 310 5.83 -18.38 -0.61
C THR A 310 4.83 -19.17 0.23
N PRO A 311 5.30 -20.04 1.13
CA PRO A 311 4.43 -20.82 2.03
C PRO A 311 3.47 -19.99 2.88
N PHE A 312 3.76 -18.71 3.05
CA PHE A 312 2.95 -17.77 3.86
C PHE A 312 1.67 -17.28 3.16
N LEU A 313 1.49 -17.58 1.88
CA LEU A 313 0.42 -17.02 1.07
C LEU A 313 -0.80 -17.94 0.90
N GLY A 314 -0.84 -19.06 1.59
CA GLY A 314 -1.94 -20.04 1.49
C GLY A 314 -3.16 -19.73 2.34
N VAL A 315 -3.29 -18.52 2.87
CA VAL A 315 -4.34 -18.18 3.82
C VAL A 315 -5.57 -17.60 3.15
N ASP A 316 -6.68 -18.17 3.48
CA ASP A 316 -7.98 -17.71 3.01
C ASP A 316 -8.30 -16.29 3.52
N ASN A 317 -8.50 -15.33 2.62
CA ASN A 317 -8.94 -13.99 2.98
C ASN A 317 -10.44 -13.90 3.29
N GLY A 318 -11.15 -15.04 3.35
CA GLY A 318 -12.58 -15.11 3.61
C GLY A 318 -13.46 -14.78 2.40
N LEU A 319 -12.88 -14.38 1.27
CA LEU A 319 -13.62 -14.09 0.04
C LEU A 319 -13.60 -15.31 -0.89
N ASN A 320 -14.73 -15.63 -1.49
CA ASN A 320 -14.83 -16.67 -2.50
C ASN A 320 -14.74 -16.07 -3.92
N ASP A 321 -14.63 -16.94 -4.92
CA ASP A 321 -14.43 -16.55 -6.32
C ASP A 321 -15.62 -15.82 -6.95
N LEU A 322 -16.78 -15.82 -6.29
CA LEU A 322 -17.94 -15.02 -6.70
C LEU A 322 -17.84 -13.56 -6.23
N TYR A 323 -16.88 -13.24 -5.34
CA TYR A 323 -16.75 -11.87 -4.85
C TYR A 323 -16.30 -10.90 -5.95
N GLY A 324 -15.46 -11.36 -6.87
CA GLY A 324 -14.90 -10.58 -7.96
C GLY A 324 -13.48 -10.07 -7.65
N LEU A 325 -12.69 -9.86 -8.69
CA LEU A 325 -11.38 -9.23 -8.55
C LEU A 325 -11.52 -7.74 -8.27
N LEU A 326 -12.48 -7.10 -8.93
CA LEU A 326 -12.88 -5.72 -8.70
C LEU A 326 -14.35 -5.69 -8.23
N CYS A 327 -14.59 -5.08 -7.08
CA CYS A 327 -15.90 -4.98 -6.46
C CYS A 327 -16.35 -3.54 -6.34
N VAL A 328 -17.58 -3.26 -6.75
CA VAL A 328 -18.19 -1.94 -6.71
C VAL A 328 -19.49 -2.00 -5.95
N SER A 329 -19.53 -1.35 -4.78
CA SER A 329 -20.76 -1.12 -4.01
C SER A 329 -21.19 0.35 -4.03
N GLY A 330 -20.35 1.23 -4.57
CA GLY A 330 -20.61 2.65 -4.71
C GLY A 330 -21.36 3.03 -5.98
N SER A 331 -21.57 4.32 -6.20
CA SER A 331 -22.39 4.84 -7.30
C SER A 331 -21.60 5.74 -8.26
N ASN A 332 -22.03 5.78 -9.52
CA ASN A 332 -21.47 6.68 -10.55
C ASN A 332 -19.97 6.48 -10.79
N ASN A 333 -19.44 5.31 -10.53
CA ASN A 333 -18.03 4.99 -10.78
C ASN A 333 -17.85 4.50 -12.22
N SER A 334 -16.68 4.76 -12.79
CA SER A 334 -16.29 4.31 -14.13
C SER A 334 -15.18 3.27 -14.04
N VAL A 335 -15.38 2.10 -14.65
CA VAL A 335 -14.40 1.01 -14.74
C VAL A 335 -14.10 0.78 -16.22
N VAL A 336 -12.96 1.31 -16.71
CA VAL A 336 -12.74 1.43 -18.16
C VAL A 336 -11.33 1.02 -18.57
N GLY A 337 -11.23 0.16 -19.57
CA GLY A 337 -9.95 -0.14 -20.22
C GLY A 337 -8.94 -0.84 -19.32
N ASN A 338 -9.39 -1.60 -18.33
CA ASN A 338 -8.50 -2.40 -17.50
C ASN A 338 -8.21 -3.75 -18.15
N HIS A 339 -7.05 -4.33 -17.84
CA HIS A 339 -6.70 -5.68 -18.22
C HIS A 339 -6.79 -6.59 -16.99
N PHE A 340 -7.50 -7.71 -17.13
CA PHE A 340 -7.65 -8.73 -16.09
C PHE A 340 -7.04 -10.03 -16.58
N SER A 341 -6.11 -10.58 -15.83
CA SER A 341 -5.54 -11.91 -16.02
C SER A 341 -5.96 -12.79 -14.84
N GLU A 342 -6.86 -13.74 -15.14
CA GLU A 342 -7.38 -14.70 -14.18
C GLU A 342 -6.73 -16.06 -14.44
N ILE A 343 -5.71 -16.41 -13.65
CA ILE A 343 -4.92 -17.64 -13.81
C ILE A 343 -5.13 -18.49 -12.57
N ILE A 344 -6.06 -19.46 -12.64
CA ILE A 344 -6.39 -20.31 -11.50
C ILE A 344 -6.59 -21.77 -11.92
N ASP A 345 -6.47 -22.66 -10.96
CA ASP A 345 -6.88 -24.06 -11.10
C ASP A 345 -8.40 -24.17 -10.88
N SER A 346 -9.12 -24.65 -11.88
CA SER A 346 -10.59 -24.85 -11.82
C SER A 346 -11.03 -25.76 -10.67
N GLN A 347 -10.13 -26.61 -10.16
CA GLN A 347 -10.43 -27.46 -9.02
C GLN A 347 -10.33 -26.73 -7.69
N SER A 348 -9.65 -25.59 -7.65
CA SER A 348 -9.48 -24.76 -6.45
C SER A 348 -10.60 -23.73 -6.27
N ILE A 349 -11.48 -23.56 -7.24
CA ILE A 349 -12.59 -22.60 -7.24
C ILE A 349 -13.52 -22.81 -6.04
N ARG A 350 -13.89 -21.72 -5.39
CA ARG A 350 -14.83 -21.71 -4.26
C ARG A 350 -16.01 -20.75 -4.51
N PRO A 351 -17.24 -21.18 -4.30
CA PRO A 351 -17.65 -22.55 -4.03
C PRO A 351 -17.39 -23.48 -5.22
N LYS A 352 -17.21 -24.75 -4.97
CA LYS A 352 -16.86 -25.72 -6.01
C LYS A 352 -17.91 -25.72 -7.14
N GLY A 353 -17.44 -25.63 -8.36
CA GLY A 353 -18.30 -25.60 -9.56
C GLY A 353 -18.90 -24.23 -9.87
N ALA A 354 -18.53 -23.20 -9.11
CA ALA A 354 -18.89 -21.82 -9.46
C ALA A 354 -18.04 -21.31 -10.64
N THR A 355 -18.54 -20.30 -11.30
CA THR A 355 -17.80 -19.54 -12.32
C THR A 355 -17.18 -18.31 -11.66
N PRO A 356 -15.86 -18.14 -11.67
CA PRO A 356 -15.21 -16.97 -11.08
C PRO A 356 -15.71 -15.64 -11.67
N VAL A 357 -15.77 -14.62 -10.85
CA VAL A 357 -16.23 -13.30 -11.24
C VAL A 357 -15.05 -12.34 -11.34
N ILE A 358 -14.99 -11.57 -12.40
CA ILE A 358 -13.93 -10.57 -12.63
C ILE A 358 -14.34 -9.22 -12.04
N ILE A 359 -15.44 -8.65 -12.50
CA ILE A 359 -16.00 -7.39 -12.01
C ILE A 359 -17.36 -7.68 -11.39
N ARG A 360 -17.56 -7.27 -10.14
CA ARG A 360 -18.86 -7.41 -9.48
C ARG A 360 -19.42 -6.06 -9.07
N LEU A 361 -20.60 -5.73 -9.60
CA LEU A 361 -21.40 -4.58 -9.17
C LEU A 361 -22.36 -5.05 -8.09
N MET A 362 -21.96 -4.89 -6.83
CA MET A 362 -22.66 -5.45 -5.67
C MET A 362 -23.88 -4.60 -5.27
N ALA A 363 -23.72 -3.27 -5.33
CA ALA A 363 -24.75 -2.30 -5.00
C ALA A 363 -24.52 -1.00 -5.78
N GLY A 364 -25.29 0.04 -5.44
CA GLY A 364 -25.14 1.36 -6.03
C GLY A 364 -25.82 1.54 -7.37
N VAL A 365 -25.71 2.74 -7.91
CA VAL A 365 -26.42 3.10 -9.15
C VAL A 365 -25.51 3.86 -10.10
N GLY A 366 -25.81 3.74 -11.40
CA GLY A 366 -25.22 4.59 -12.43
C GLY A 366 -23.74 4.32 -12.72
N ASN A 367 -23.23 3.15 -12.37
CA ASN A 367 -21.85 2.79 -12.69
C ASN A 367 -21.70 2.50 -14.20
N PHE A 368 -20.53 2.85 -14.74
CA PHE A 368 -20.18 2.66 -16.14
C PHE A 368 -19.01 1.67 -16.25
N VAL A 369 -19.22 0.56 -16.97
CA VAL A 369 -18.21 -0.48 -17.19
C VAL A 369 -18.02 -0.66 -18.69
N SER A 370 -16.80 -0.45 -19.20
CA SER A 370 -16.55 -0.51 -20.66
C SER A 370 -15.11 -0.86 -21.00
N ASN A 371 -14.95 -1.53 -22.13
CA ASN A 371 -13.64 -1.79 -22.77
C ASN A 371 -12.62 -2.48 -21.84
N ASN A 372 -13.07 -3.29 -20.90
CA ASN A 372 -12.18 -4.08 -20.09
C ASN A 372 -11.84 -5.39 -20.80
N HIS A 373 -10.56 -5.73 -20.83
CA HIS A 373 -10.08 -6.96 -21.45
C HIS A 373 -9.86 -8.04 -20.38
N VAL A 374 -10.39 -9.23 -20.60
CA VAL A 374 -10.30 -10.36 -19.68
C VAL A 374 -9.60 -11.53 -20.38
N VAL A 375 -8.53 -12.02 -19.76
CA VAL A 375 -7.86 -13.27 -20.13
C VAL A 375 -8.03 -14.23 -18.97
N ALA A 376 -8.60 -15.40 -19.22
CA ALA A 376 -8.84 -16.40 -18.19
C ALA A 376 -8.24 -17.75 -18.61
N MET A 377 -7.40 -18.31 -17.74
CA MET A 377 -6.66 -19.55 -17.99
C MET A 377 -6.87 -20.54 -16.84
N ASP A 378 -7.17 -21.80 -17.20
CA ASP A 378 -7.19 -22.91 -16.26
C ASP A 378 -5.81 -23.57 -16.22
N VAL A 379 -5.18 -23.55 -15.06
CA VAL A 379 -3.87 -24.16 -14.87
C VAL A 379 -4.03 -25.45 -14.09
N HIS A 380 -4.00 -26.58 -14.80
CA HIS A 380 -3.96 -27.86 -14.13
C HIS A 380 -2.61 -28.02 -13.41
N SER A 381 -2.64 -28.10 -12.07
CA SER A 381 -1.43 -28.28 -11.29
C SER A 381 -0.66 -29.53 -11.73
N LYS A 382 0.42 -29.35 -12.46
CA LYS A 382 1.45 -30.38 -12.57
C LYS A 382 2.20 -30.35 -11.26
N SER A 383 2.20 -31.50 -10.56
CA SER A 383 2.82 -31.75 -9.26
C SER A 383 4.04 -30.91 -8.95
N SER A 384 3.98 -30.32 -7.79
CA SER A 384 5.00 -29.61 -7.04
C SER A 384 6.42 -30.13 -7.20
N ASP A 385 7.24 -29.51 -7.99
CA ASP A 385 8.68 -29.47 -7.76
C ASP A 385 9.24 -28.13 -8.30
N SER A 386 9.61 -27.28 -7.38
CA SER A 386 10.38 -26.05 -7.50
C SER A 386 9.64 -24.71 -7.72
N CYS A 387 9.73 -23.85 -6.74
CA CYS A 387 8.93 -22.65 -6.57
C CYS A 387 9.42 -21.35 -7.25
N PHE A 388 10.35 -21.31 -8.13
CA PHE A 388 10.70 -20.03 -8.82
C PHE A 388 11.03 -20.20 -10.29
N SER A 389 11.67 -21.29 -10.68
CA SER A 389 11.97 -21.57 -12.09
C SER A 389 10.74 -22.04 -12.87
N ALA A 390 9.78 -22.68 -12.19
CA ALA A 390 8.57 -23.20 -12.81
C ALA A 390 7.61 -22.08 -13.28
N GLN A 391 7.61 -20.91 -12.66
CA GLN A 391 6.75 -19.79 -13.08
C GLN A 391 7.20 -19.16 -14.41
N VAL A 392 8.48 -19.01 -14.62
CA VAL A 392 9.02 -18.50 -15.89
C VAL A 392 8.87 -19.54 -16.99
N ASP A 393 9.07 -20.81 -16.66
CA ASP A 393 8.92 -21.92 -17.61
C ASP A 393 7.45 -22.22 -17.93
N ALA A 394 6.52 -22.09 -16.99
CA ALA A 394 5.09 -22.23 -17.25
C ALA A 394 4.53 -21.13 -18.13
N LEU A 395 5.01 -19.89 -18.00
CA LEU A 395 4.68 -18.78 -18.90
C LEU A 395 5.27 -18.97 -20.32
N LEU A 396 6.36 -19.74 -20.45
CA LEU A 396 7.07 -19.95 -21.72
C LEU A 396 6.70 -21.30 -22.40
N THR A 397 6.13 -22.25 -21.69
CA THR A 397 5.82 -23.61 -22.18
C THR A 397 4.34 -23.95 -22.19
N THR A 398 3.45 -22.96 -22.31
CA THR A 398 2.00 -23.19 -22.41
C THR A 398 1.68 -24.09 -23.59
N GLU A 399 1.58 -25.41 -23.34
CA GLU A 399 0.62 -26.22 -24.10
C GLU A 399 -0.75 -25.58 -23.85
N ALA A 400 -1.50 -25.33 -24.91
CA ALA A 400 -2.76 -24.63 -24.90
C ALA A 400 -3.60 -25.04 -23.67
N SER A 401 -3.63 -24.19 -22.64
CA SER A 401 -4.53 -24.37 -21.51
C SER A 401 -5.96 -24.18 -22.02
N ASP A 402 -6.85 -25.07 -21.64
CA ASP A 402 -8.27 -24.86 -21.92
C ASP A 402 -8.68 -23.54 -21.28
N GLY A 403 -9.40 -22.69 -22.02
CA GLY A 403 -9.88 -21.42 -21.52
C GLY A 403 -10.77 -21.63 -20.29
N LEU A 404 -10.49 -20.90 -19.21
CA LEU A 404 -11.33 -20.91 -18.01
C LEU A 404 -12.62 -20.10 -18.30
N ALA A 405 -13.76 -20.70 -18.05
CA ALA A 405 -15.02 -19.96 -18.09
C ALA A 405 -15.11 -19.01 -16.90
N VAL A 406 -15.24 -17.71 -17.14
CA VAL A 406 -15.41 -16.67 -16.11
C VAL A 406 -16.62 -15.78 -16.40
N THR A 407 -17.14 -15.14 -15.36
CA THR A 407 -18.14 -14.09 -15.48
C THR A 407 -17.42 -12.74 -15.53
N ALA A 408 -17.40 -12.09 -16.69
CA ALA A 408 -16.72 -10.81 -16.86
C ALA A 408 -17.31 -9.72 -15.97
N VAL A 409 -18.65 -9.59 -15.96
CA VAL A 409 -19.36 -8.64 -15.11
C VAL A 409 -20.57 -9.32 -14.48
N MET A 410 -20.61 -9.34 -13.16
CA MET A 410 -21.76 -9.77 -12.38
C MET A 410 -22.45 -8.56 -11.78
N VAL A 411 -23.77 -8.51 -11.87
CA VAL A 411 -24.58 -7.41 -11.32
C VAL A 411 -25.56 -7.98 -10.31
N ASP A 412 -25.44 -7.58 -9.07
CA ASP A 412 -26.34 -7.98 -8.02
C ASP A 412 -27.65 -7.19 -8.06
N SER A 413 -28.71 -7.71 -7.45
CA SER A 413 -30.05 -7.12 -7.47
C SER A 413 -30.14 -5.72 -6.80
N GLU A 414 -29.18 -5.40 -5.93
CA GLU A 414 -29.09 -4.08 -5.29
C GLU A 414 -28.40 -3.03 -6.15
N SER A 415 -27.84 -3.42 -7.29
CA SER A 415 -27.15 -2.55 -8.22
C SER A 415 -28.02 -2.23 -9.42
N ALA A 416 -28.25 -0.96 -9.72
CA ALA A 416 -29.23 -0.54 -10.72
C ALA A 416 -28.72 0.60 -11.63
N ARG A 417 -29.35 0.72 -12.81
CA ARG A 417 -29.09 1.78 -13.80
C ARG A 417 -27.64 1.87 -14.25
N ASN A 418 -26.94 0.76 -14.20
CA ASN A 418 -25.56 0.68 -14.69
C ASN A 418 -25.54 0.59 -16.23
N THR A 419 -24.45 1.04 -16.81
CA THR A 419 -24.16 0.88 -18.24
C THR A 419 -22.96 -0.03 -18.41
N ILE A 420 -23.14 -1.14 -19.10
CA ILE A 420 -22.09 -2.13 -19.37
C ILE A 420 -21.93 -2.26 -20.88
N LEU A 421 -20.75 -1.93 -21.38
CA LEU A 421 -20.43 -1.96 -22.80
C LEU A 421 -19.11 -2.69 -23.02
N ASP A 422 -19.13 -3.71 -23.88
CA ASP A 422 -17.93 -4.35 -24.41
C ASP A 422 -16.83 -4.59 -23.34
N SER A 423 -17.22 -5.29 -22.29
CA SER A 423 -16.34 -5.61 -21.17
C SER A 423 -16.10 -7.11 -21.10
N GLY A 424 -15.00 -7.55 -21.70
CA GLY A 424 -14.57 -8.94 -21.68
C GLY A 424 -14.83 -9.67 -22.98
N SER A 425 -13.86 -9.66 -23.87
CA SER A 425 -13.96 -10.23 -25.22
C SER A 425 -14.22 -11.74 -25.23
N ASP A 426 -13.75 -12.48 -24.22
CA ASP A 426 -13.88 -13.94 -24.13
C ASP A 426 -14.76 -14.40 -22.97
N ALA A 427 -15.39 -13.48 -22.25
CA ALA A 427 -16.14 -13.77 -21.05
C ALA A 427 -17.63 -13.49 -21.20
N GLN A 428 -18.45 -14.19 -20.41
CA GLN A 428 -19.87 -13.97 -20.37
C GLN A 428 -20.21 -12.74 -19.52
N VAL A 429 -21.09 -11.90 -20.03
CA VAL A 429 -21.69 -10.83 -19.24
C VAL A 429 -22.97 -11.37 -18.62
N ILE A 430 -23.01 -11.42 -17.32
CA ILE A 430 -24.21 -11.78 -16.57
C ILE A 430 -24.72 -10.53 -15.86
N ALA A 431 -25.93 -10.12 -16.21
CA ALA A 431 -26.59 -8.99 -15.59
C ALA A 431 -28.03 -9.34 -15.23
N ASP A 432 -28.53 -8.81 -14.16
CA ASP A 432 -29.96 -8.80 -13.92
C ASP A 432 -30.64 -7.90 -14.96
N ARG A 433 -31.35 -8.52 -15.87
CA ARG A 433 -31.96 -7.85 -17.02
C ARG A 433 -33.03 -6.85 -16.62
N ALA A 434 -33.54 -6.94 -15.41
CA ALA A 434 -34.64 -6.08 -14.96
C ALA A 434 -34.17 -4.65 -14.62
N VAL A 435 -32.89 -4.49 -14.27
CA VAL A 435 -32.35 -3.24 -13.70
C VAL A 435 -31.20 -2.61 -14.47
N ASN A 436 -30.63 -3.28 -15.45
CA ASN A 436 -29.45 -2.81 -16.18
C ASN A 436 -29.72 -2.65 -17.69
N ALA A 437 -29.13 -1.61 -18.26
CA ALA A 437 -29.25 -1.32 -19.68
C ALA A 437 -27.96 -1.68 -20.41
N PHE A 438 -28.12 -2.50 -21.46
CA PHE A 438 -27.08 -2.71 -22.47
C PHE A 438 -27.33 -1.77 -23.62
N ARG A 439 -26.38 -0.93 -23.95
CA ARG A 439 -26.47 -0.06 -25.12
C ARG A 439 -25.35 -0.33 -26.10
N ALA A 440 -25.75 -0.58 -27.33
CA ALA A 440 -24.82 -0.75 -28.43
C ALA A 440 -24.35 0.59 -29.03
N THR A 441 -25.08 1.70 -28.80
CA THR A 441 -24.73 3.02 -29.33
C THR A 441 -25.10 4.13 -28.34
N PRO A 442 -24.20 5.08 -28.07
CA PRO A 442 -24.56 6.28 -27.36
C PRO A 442 -25.52 7.12 -28.22
N THR A 443 -26.63 7.54 -27.63
CA THR A 443 -27.45 8.57 -28.23
C THR A 443 -26.71 9.88 -28.09
N VAL A 444 -26.11 10.36 -29.17
CA VAL A 444 -25.63 11.73 -29.24
C VAL A 444 -26.84 12.61 -29.42
N GLY A 445 -27.27 13.27 -28.36
CA GLY A 445 -28.20 14.40 -28.48
C GLY A 445 -27.43 15.61 -29.00
N PHE A 446 -27.86 16.16 -30.09
CA PHE A 446 -27.44 17.48 -30.56
C PHE A 446 -28.33 18.55 -29.95
#